data_8ea28519fc992910d8de24a2b4af8bac
#
_entry.id   8ea28519fc992910d8de24a2b4af8bac
#
_cell.length_a   1.000
_cell.length_b   1.000
_cell.length_c   1.000
_cell.angle_alpha   90.00
_cell.angle_beta   90.00
_cell.angle_gamma   90.00
#
_symmetry.space_group_name_H-M   'P 1'
#
loop_
_entity.id
_entity.type
_entity.pdbx_description
1 polymer ?
#
loop_
_entity_poly.entity_id
_entity_poly.type
_entity_poly.pdbx_seq_one_letter_code
_entity_poly.pdbx_strand_id
1 'polypeptide(L)'
;LKFIGSGRLFGTPSISIEQAYKEAVNFAVTAQDGFQYVKLAVNEKDPDKFEEYRQKLVKCEEVTDRFEYEIAAFLNSLTAESMNDHEAREVKVIYRVISELESLGDSCENISRLLSRLRVHKLDFDDETISKVNLLIGKVNQAFAVMVSNMRLAVDGELKDISNAYNAED
;
A
#
# COMPACT_ATOMS: atom_id res chain seq x y z
N LEU A 1 7.72 -12.16 2.50
CA LEU A 1 8.33 -11.11 3.34
C LEU A 1 9.86 -11.22 3.34
N LYS A 2 10.54 -10.09 3.45
CA LYS A 2 12.03 -10.05 3.42
C LYS A 2 12.66 -10.04 4.81
N PHE A 3 12.04 -9.34 5.75
CA PHE A 3 12.62 -9.05 7.06
C PHE A 3 12.00 -9.89 8.19
N ILE A 4 10.79 -10.39 7.98
CA ILE A 4 10.10 -11.27 8.90
C ILE A 4 10.29 -12.71 8.40
N GLY A 5 11.23 -13.44 9.03
CA GLY A 5 11.44 -14.84 8.74
C GLY A 5 10.34 -15.74 9.31
N SER A 6 10.16 -16.93 8.74
CA SER A 6 9.14 -17.90 9.15
C SER A 6 9.25 -18.26 10.64
N GLY A 7 8.53 -17.55 11.50
CA GLY A 7 8.15 -17.98 12.83
C GLY A 7 9.23 -18.01 13.91
N ARG A 8 10.39 -17.41 13.73
CA ARG A 8 11.39 -17.28 14.80
C ARG A 8 11.65 -15.83 15.14
N LEU A 9 11.20 -15.44 16.33
CA LEU A 9 11.61 -14.20 17.00
C LEU A 9 13.11 -14.29 17.31
N PHE A 10 13.94 -13.60 16.53
CA PHE A 10 15.36 -13.47 16.80
C PHE A 10 15.62 -12.06 17.32
N GLY A 11 15.67 -11.88 18.63
CA GLY A 11 16.11 -10.63 19.22
C GLY A 11 15.16 -10.08 20.28
N THR A 12 15.40 -8.83 20.65
CA THR A 12 14.54 -8.07 21.56
C THR A 12 13.26 -7.62 20.86
N PRO A 13 12.17 -7.28 21.58
CA PRO A 13 10.96 -6.71 21.01
C PRO A 13 11.25 -5.53 20.07
N SER A 14 12.14 -4.61 20.43
CA SER A 14 12.53 -3.46 19.62
C SER A 14 13.08 -3.86 18.23
N ILE A 15 13.93 -4.87 18.14
CA ILE A 15 14.47 -5.37 16.85
C ILE A 15 13.35 -5.95 15.99
N SER A 16 12.45 -6.70 16.61
CA SER A 16 11.32 -7.30 15.90
C SER A 16 10.33 -6.26 15.39
N ILE A 17 10.07 -5.20 16.17
CA ILE A 17 9.25 -4.05 15.75
C ILE A 17 9.89 -3.33 14.57
N GLU A 18 11.22 -3.10 14.60
CA GLU A 18 11.95 -2.51 13.47
C GLU A 18 11.83 -3.37 12.21
N GLN A 19 11.90 -4.70 12.34
CA GLN A 19 11.70 -5.62 11.21
C GLN A 19 10.28 -5.55 10.65
N ALA A 20 9.25 -5.50 11.50
CA ALA A 20 7.87 -5.32 11.09
C ALA A 20 7.66 -3.99 10.36
N TYR A 21 8.30 -2.91 10.83
CA TYR A 21 8.22 -1.61 10.17
C TYR A 21 8.89 -1.62 8.78
N LYS A 22 10.05 -2.29 8.64
CA LYS A 22 10.70 -2.50 7.33
C LYS A 22 9.81 -3.28 6.36
N GLU A 23 9.06 -4.27 6.85
CA GLU A 23 8.07 -4.96 6.01
C GLU A 23 6.88 -4.06 5.65
N ALA A 24 6.42 -3.21 6.55
CA ALA A 24 5.39 -2.22 6.23
C ALA A 24 5.86 -1.24 5.13
N VAL A 25 7.15 -0.86 5.10
CA VAL A 25 7.72 -0.09 3.99
C VAL A 25 7.69 -0.88 2.68
N ASN A 26 8.05 -2.17 2.68
CA ASN A 26 7.95 -3.03 1.50
C ASN A 26 6.50 -3.15 1.01
N PHE A 27 5.56 -3.25 1.94
CA PHE A 27 4.12 -3.25 1.66
C PHE A 27 3.71 -1.95 0.95
N ALA A 28 4.09 -0.78 1.49
CA ALA A 28 3.79 0.52 0.90
C ALA A 28 4.35 0.66 -0.53
N VAL A 29 5.58 0.17 -0.78
CA VAL A 29 6.16 0.13 -2.13
C VAL A 29 5.35 -0.77 -3.05
N THR A 30 4.93 -1.95 -2.57
CA THR A 30 4.13 -2.89 -3.36
C THR A 30 2.77 -2.29 -3.73
N ALA A 31 2.10 -1.61 -2.79
CA ALA A 31 0.85 -0.91 -3.03
C ALA A 31 1.02 0.24 -4.05
N GLN A 32 2.11 1.02 -3.94
CA GLN A 32 2.47 2.07 -4.90
C GLN A 32 2.68 1.49 -6.31
N ASP A 33 3.42 0.40 -6.44
CA ASP A 33 3.68 -0.27 -7.71
C ASP A 33 2.37 -0.82 -8.32
N GLY A 34 1.50 -1.39 -7.48
CA GLY A 34 0.17 -1.85 -7.87
C GLY A 34 -0.71 -0.72 -8.41
N PHE A 35 -0.70 0.45 -7.78
CA PHE A 35 -1.48 1.59 -8.21
C PHE A 35 -1.14 2.09 -9.63
N GLN A 36 0.08 1.83 -10.13
CA GLN A 36 0.44 2.18 -11.51
C GLN A 36 -0.45 1.46 -12.54
N TYR A 37 -0.92 0.25 -12.22
CA TYR A 37 -1.83 -0.49 -13.11
C TYR A 37 -3.23 0.14 -13.18
N VAL A 38 -3.66 0.90 -12.17
CA VAL A 38 -4.89 1.71 -12.24
C VAL A 38 -4.80 2.71 -13.38
N LYS A 39 -3.69 3.47 -13.45
CA LYS A 39 -3.46 4.43 -14.53
C LYS A 39 -3.45 3.77 -15.90
N LEU A 40 -2.78 2.63 -16.01
CA LEU A 40 -2.72 1.88 -17.26
C LEU A 40 -4.10 1.36 -17.67
N ALA A 41 -4.86 0.77 -16.74
CA ALA A 41 -6.18 0.22 -17.00
C ALA A 41 -7.21 1.29 -17.40
N VAL A 42 -7.17 2.47 -16.76
CA VAL A 42 -8.07 3.61 -17.08
C VAL A 42 -7.87 4.08 -18.52
N ASN A 43 -6.64 4.10 -19.01
CA ASN A 43 -6.29 4.68 -20.31
C ASN A 43 -6.20 3.63 -21.44
N GLU A 44 -6.28 2.34 -21.12
CA GLU A 44 -6.15 1.28 -22.11
C GLU A 44 -7.43 1.14 -22.93
N LYS A 45 -7.33 1.03 -24.25
CA LYS A 45 -8.47 0.80 -25.16
C LYS A 45 -8.51 -0.63 -25.69
N ASP A 46 -7.36 -1.30 -25.73
CA ASP A 46 -7.25 -2.68 -26.17
C ASP A 46 -7.82 -3.61 -25.08
N PRO A 47 -8.82 -4.48 -25.39
CA PRO A 47 -9.46 -5.36 -24.41
C PRO A 47 -8.49 -6.37 -23.77
N ASP A 48 -7.55 -6.91 -24.54
CA ASP A 48 -6.64 -7.95 -24.05
C ASP A 48 -5.62 -7.34 -23.09
N LYS A 49 -5.07 -6.17 -23.41
CA LYS A 49 -4.18 -5.43 -22.52
C LYS A 49 -4.87 -4.92 -21.25
N PHE A 50 -6.12 -4.47 -21.39
CA PHE A 50 -6.93 -4.11 -20.24
C PHE A 50 -7.08 -5.29 -19.28
N GLU A 51 -7.41 -6.47 -19.81
CA GLU A 51 -7.56 -7.67 -18.99
C GLU A 51 -6.22 -8.05 -18.31
N GLU A 52 -5.08 -7.86 -18.99
CA GLU A 52 -3.77 -8.05 -18.37
C GLU A 52 -3.58 -7.10 -17.17
N TYR A 53 -3.89 -5.80 -17.32
CA TYR A 53 -3.77 -4.84 -16.22
C TYR A 53 -4.75 -5.13 -15.09
N ARG A 54 -5.97 -5.55 -15.42
CA ARG A 54 -6.96 -5.97 -14.45
C ARG A 54 -6.46 -7.14 -13.59
N GLN A 55 -5.88 -8.16 -14.24
CA GLN A 55 -5.30 -9.31 -13.52
C GLN A 55 -4.15 -8.89 -12.59
N LYS A 56 -3.35 -7.91 -13.00
CA LYS A 56 -2.28 -7.37 -12.16
C LYS A 56 -2.84 -6.61 -10.94
N LEU A 57 -3.98 -5.94 -11.07
CA LEU A 57 -4.65 -5.27 -9.94
C LEU A 57 -5.23 -6.29 -8.96
N VAL A 58 -5.88 -7.36 -9.44
CA VAL A 58 -6.34 -8.47 -8.60
C VAL A 58 -5.15 -9.12 -7.87
N LYS A 59 -4.06 -9.38 -8.59
CA LYS A 59 -2.86 -9.94 -7.99
C LYS A 59 -2.23 -9.02 -6.95
N CYS A 60 -2.33 -7.71 -7.15
CA CYS A 60 -1.83 -6.72 -6.18
C CYS A 60 -2.62 -6.81 -4.87
N GLU A 61 -3.94 -6.89 -4.94
CA GLU A 61 -4.80 -7.04 -3.76
C GLU A 61 -4.48 -8.34 -3.01
N GLU A 62 -4.39 -9.50 -3.69
CA GLU A 62 -3.98 -10.76 -3.05
C GLU A 62 -2.63 -10.64 -2.31
N VAL A 63 -1.70 -9.84 -2.84
CA VAL A 63 -0.39 -9.62 -2.23
C VAL A 63 -0.49 -8.64 -1.06
N THR A 64 -1.31 -7.58 -1.15
CA THR A 64 -1.53 -6.63 -0.07
C THR A 64 -2.22 -7.27 1.13
N ASP A 65 -3.25 -8.08 0.92
CA ASP A 65 -3.89 -8.91 1.94
C ASP A 65 -2.90 -9.79 2.68
N ARG A 66 -2.04 -10.45 1.91
CA ARG A 66 -1.02 -11.32 2.46
C ARG A 66 -0.01 -10.55 3.32
N PHE A 67 0.41 -9.35 2.91
CA PHE A 67 1.28 -8.49 3.71
C PHE A 67 0.62 -8.13 5.04
N GLU A 68 -0.63 -7.67 5.02
CA GLU A 68 -1.36 -7.33 6.23
C GLU A 68 -1.41 -8.53 7.18
N TYR A 69 -1.89 -9.68 6.68
CA TYR A 69 -2.03 -10.90 7.48
C TYR A 69 -0.70 -11.34 8.11
N GLU A 70 0.39 -11.43 7.33
CA GLU A 70 1.67 -11.94 7.81
C GLU A 70 2.33 -10.97 8.80
N ILE A 71 2.25 -9.63 8.56
CA ILE A 71 2.78 -8.64 9.50
C ILE A 71 1.95 -8.64 10.79
N ALA A 72 0.62 -8.69 10.70
CA ALA A 72 -0.25 -8.76 11.87
C ALA A 72 0.00 -10.02 12.70
N ALA A 73 0.16 -11.19 12.06
CA ALA A 73 0.49 -12.45 12.74
C ALA A 73 1.84 -12.35 13.46
N PHE A 74 2.84 -11.74 12.83
CA PHE A 74 4.14 -11.50 13.44
C PHE A 74 4.04 -10.58 14.66
N LEU A 75 3.37 -9.43 14.53
CA LEU A 75 3.15 -8.49 15.64
C LEU A 75 2.36 -9.13 16.80
N ASN A 76 1.36 -9.96 16.49
CA ASN A 76 0.62 -10.71 17.51
C ASN A 76 1.53 -11.66 18.31
N SER A 77 2.55 -12.23 17.69
CA SER A 77 3.52 -13.07 18.39
C SER A 77 4.38 -12.27 19.38
N LEU A 78 4.62 -10.97 19.11
CA LEU A 78 5.36 -10.07 20.00
C LEU A 78 4.57 -9.67 21.24
N THR A 79 3.24 -9.54 21.14
CA THR A 79 2.38 -9.16 22.28
C THR A 79 2.37 -10.19 23.40
N ALA A 80 2.83 -11.42 23.15
CA ALA A 80 3.04 -12.44 24.17
C ALA A 80 4.26 -12.16 25.05
N GLU A 81 5.14 -11.25 24.66
CA GLU A 81 6.32 -10.83 25.39
C GLU A 81 6.07 -9.56 26.19
N SER A 82 6.92 -9.31 27.20
CA SER A 82 6.83 -8.09 28.01
C SER A 82 7.41 -6.91 27.22
N MET A 83 6.54 -6.14 26.57
CA MET A 83 6.87 -4.88 25.88
C MET A 83 6.70 -3.70 26.84
N ASN A 84 7.53 -2.68 26.69
CA ASN A 84 7.31 -1.39 27.36
C ASN A 84 6.26 -0.55 26.62
N ASP A 85 5.81 0.55 27.26
CA ASP A 85 4.76 1.43 26.73
C ASP A 85 5.12 2.09 25.38
N HIS A 86 6.41 2.32 25.10
CA HIS A 86 6.87 2.87 23.83
C HIS A 86 6.69 1.83 22.72
N GLU A 87 7.20 0.62 22.94
CA GLU A 87 7.10 -0.50 22.02
C GLU A 87 5.62 -0.85 21.71
N ALA A 88 4.77 -0.84 22.73
CA ALA A 88 3.33 -1.06 22.53
C ALA A 88 2.66 0.03 21.67
N ARG A 89 3.12 1.28 21.74
CA ARG A 89 2.64 2.35 20.85
C ARG A 89 3.13 2.15 19.41
N GLU A 90 4.39 1.79 19.23
CA GLU A 90 4.94 1.51 17.90
C GLU A 90 4.19 0.38 17.19
N VAL A 91 3.92 -0.72 17.90
CA VAL A 91 3.11 -1.83 17.38
C VAL A 91 1.73 -1.34 16.93
N LYS A 92 1.05 -0.50 17.71
CA LYS A 92 -0.26 0.06 17.31
C LYS A 92 -0.18 0.92 16.05
N VAL A 93 0.91 1.68 15.90
CA VAL A 93 1.14 2.49 14.68
C VAL A 93 1.30 1.57 13.47
N ILE A 94 2.09 0.50 13.59
CA ILE A 94 2.30 -0.45 12.48
C ILE A 94 0.98 -1.12 12.11
N TYR A 95 0.16 -1.57 13.07
CA TYR A 95 -1.17 -2.13 12.77
C TYR A 95 -2.03 -1.17 11.96
N ARG A 96 -2.06 0.09 12.35
CA ARG A 96 -2.82 1.10 11.61
C ARG A 96 -2.28 1.29 10.20
N VAL A 97 -0.96 1.38 10.04
CA VAL A 97 -0.33 1.56 8.73
C VAL A 97 -0.65 0.38 7.79
N ILE A 98 -0.52 -0.87 8.26
CA ILE A 98 -0.78 -2.03 7.39
C ILE A 98 -2.25 -2.13 7.01
N SER A 99 -3.18 -1.78 7.89
CA SER A 99 -4.62 -1.78 7.57
C SER A 99 -4.99 -0.68 6.57
N GLU A 100 -4.38 0.52 6.66
CA GLU A 100 -4.60 1.58 5.66
C GLU A 100 -3.99 1.20 4.28
N LEU A 101 -2.85 0.48 4.28
CA LEU A 101 -2.23 0.01 3.04
C LEU A 101 -3.04 -1.09 2.35
N GLU A 102 -3.65 -2.01 3.10
CA GLU A 102 -4.58 -3.01 2.59
C GLU A 102 -5.80 -2.33 1.96
N SER A 103 -6.40 -1.36 2.65
CA SER A 103 -7.54 -0.59 2.13
C SER A 103 -7.22 0.14 0.81
N LEU A 104 -5.96 0.53 0.58
CA LEU A 104 -5.51 1.05 -0.71
C LEU A 104 -5.47 -0.04 -1.79
N GLY A 105 -5.03 -1.27 -1.46
CA GLY A 105 -5.07 -2.43 -2.34
C GLY A 105 -6.49 -2.76 -2.78
N ASP A 106 -7.41 -2.88 -1.83
CA ASP A 106 -8.84 -3.06 -2.04
C ASP A 106 -9.44 -2.00 -2.96
N SER A 107 -9.07 -0.74 -2.75
CA SER A 107 -9.53 0.37 -3.59
C SER A 107 -9.06 0.21 -5.04
N CYS A 108 -7.84 -0.27 -5.27
CA CYS A 108 -7.31 -0.53 -6.61
C CYS A 108 -8.11 -1.64 -7.32
N GLU A 109 -8.44 -2.74 -6.62
CA GLU A 109 -9.25 -3.80 -7.18
C GLU A 109 -10.69 -3.33 -7.44
N ASN A 110 -11.29 -2.56 -6.54
CA ASN A 110 -12.62 -1.98 -6.74
C ASN A 110 -12.69 -1.07 -7.97
N ILE A 111 -11.65 -0.26 -8.24
CA ILE A 111 -11.54 0.53 -9.47
C ILE A 111 -11.51 -0.41 -10.69
N SER A 112 -10.73 -1.49 -10.65
CA SER A 112 -10.65 -2.44 -11.75
C SER A 112 -12.00 -3.12 -12.06
N ARG A 113 -12.76 -3.48 -11.03
CA ARG A 113 -14.12 -4.02 -11.16
C ARG A 113 -15.08 -2.99 -11.78
N LEU A 114 -14.98 -1.72 -11.36
CA LEU A 114 -15.79 -0.64 -11.96
C LEU A 114 -15.47 -0.45 -13.44
N LEU A 115 -14.20 -0.37 -13.82
CA LEU A 115 -13.78 -0.25 -15.21
C LEU A 115 -14.24 -1.44 -16.06
N SER A 116 -14.20 -2.67 -15.53
CA SER A 116 -14.71 -3.86 -16.19
C SER A 116 -16.22 -3.76 -16.46
N ARG A 117 -17.01 -3.27 -15.49
CA ARG A 117 -18.46 -3.06 -15.67
C ARG A 117 -18.75 -2.03 -16.75
N LEU A 118 -18.02 -0.92 -16.80
CA LEU A 118 -18.18 0.08 -17.85
C LEU A 118 -17.98 -0.55 -19.24
N ARG A 119 -16.93 -1.35 -19.42
CA ARG A 119 -16.64 -2.03 -20.68
C ARG A 119 -17.72 -3.02 -21.09
N VAL A 120 -18.21 -3.85 -20.14
CA VAL A 120 -19.32 -4.79 -20.40
C VAL A 120 -20.55 -4.06 -20.91
N HIS A 121 -20.84 -2.89 -20.37
CA HIS A 121 -21.96 -2.04 -20.79
C HIS A 121 -21.66 -1.15 -21.99
N LYS A 122 -20.45 -1.25 -22.58
CA LYS A 122 -19.98 -0.40 -23.69
C LYS A 122 -20.08 1.11 -23.36
N LEU A 123 -19.78 1.44 -22.10
CA LEU A 123 -19.72 2.80 -21.61
C LEU A 123 -18.25 3.23 -21.53
N ASP A 124 -17.94 4.36 -22.14
CA ASP A 124 -16.63 4.99 -22.09
C ASP A 124 -16.73 6.35 -21.41
N PHE A 125 -15.65 6.77 -20.79
CA PHE A 125 -15.50 8.15 -20.34
C PHE A 125 -15.22 9.04 -21.55
N ASP A 126 -15.78 10.24 -21.55
CA ASP A 126 -15.36 11.27 -22.48
C ASP A 126 -13.96 11.80 -22.17
N ASP A 127 -13.36 12.53 -23.11
CA ASP A 127 -11.98 13.04 -22.99
C ASP A 127 -11.82 13.99 -21.80
N GLU A 128 -12.84 14.75 -21.44
CA GLU A 128 -12.82 15.66 -20.29
C GLU A 128 -12.77 14.85 -18.98
N THR A 129 -13.60 13.83 -18.86
CA THR A 129 -13.63 12.94 -17.69
C THR A 129 -12.31 12.19 -17.55
N ILE A 130 -11.77 11.63 -18.64
CA ILE A 130 -10.45 10.95 -18.63
C ILE A 130 -9.34 11.90 -18.18
N SER A 131 -9.37 13.15 -18.64
CA SER A 131 -8.39 14.17 -18.24
C SER A 131 -8.44 14.43 -16.72
N LYS A 132 -9.64 14.60 -16.16
CA LYS A 132 -9.84 14.79 -14.72
C LYS A 132 -9.41 13.58 -13.89
N VAL A 133 -9.75 12.38 -14.34
CA VAL A 133 -9.33 11.11 -13.69
C VAL A 133 -7.82 10.99 -13.70
N ASN A 134 -7.15 11.28 -14.82
CA ASN A 134 -5.70 11.24 -14.90
C ASN A 134 -5.01 12.28 -13.99
N LEU A 135 -5.60 13.47 -13.84
CA LEU A 135 -5.11 14.47 -12.88
C LEU A 135 -5.19 13.94 -11.45
N LEU A 136 -6.33 13.34 -11.06
CA LEU A 136 -6.49 12.74 -9.75
C LEU A 136 -5.51 11.59 -9.50
N ILE A 137 -5.34 10.70 -10.48
CA ILE A 137 -4.34 9.62 -10.42
C ILE A 137 -2.94 10.20 -10.21
N GLY A 138 -2.61 11.31 -10.88
CA GLY A 138 -1.34 12.01 -10.70
C GLY A 138 -1.12 12.47 -9.25
N LYS A 139 -2.13 13.09 -8.64
CA LYS A 139 -2.08 13.52 -7.24
C LYS A 139 -1.93 12.33 -6.27
N VAL A 140 -2.66 11.25 -6.48
CA VAL A 140 -2.54 10.04 -5.67
C VAL A 140 -1.14 9.42 -5.79
N ASN A 141 -0.57 9.37 -6.99
CA ASN A 141 0.81 8.92 -7.19
C ASN A 141 1.84 9.78 -6.43
N GLN A 142 1.64 11.09 -6.40
CA GLN A 142 2.47 11.99 -5.62
C GLN A 142 2.35 11.72 -4.11
N ALA A 143 1.13 11.53 -3.61
CA ALA A 143 0.89 11.17 -2.22
C ALA A 143 1.57 9.85 -1.85
N PHE A 144 1.48 8.81 -2.68
CA PHE A 144 2.22 7.56 -2.50
C PHE A 144 3.73 7.77 -2.41
N ALA A 145 4.30 8.57 -3.32
CA ALA A 145 5.74 8.82 -3.35
C ALA A 145 6.21 9.50 -2.04
N VAL A 146 5.46 10.49 -1.55
CA VAL A 146 5.72 11.18 -0.28
C VAL A 146 5.59 10.21 0.90
N MET A 147 4.52 9.42 0.95
CA MET A 147 4.31 8.43 2.00
C MET A 147 5.46 7.43 2.08
N VAL A 148 5.83 6.80 0.96
CA VAL A 148 6.92 5.82 0.91
C VAL A 148 8.26 6.45 1.31
N SER A 149 8.52 7.68 0.84
CA SER A 149 9.72 8.43 1.23
C SER A 149 9.78 8.66 2.74
N ASN A 150 8.69 9.16 3.34
CA ASN A 150 8.62 9.41 4.79
C ASN A 150 8.76 8.12 5.61
N MET A 151 8.14 7.04 5.18
CA MET A 151 8.28 5.74 5.84
C MET A 151 9.71 5.22 5.82
N ARG A 152 10.44 5.39 4.70
CA ARG A 152 11.87 5.03 4.62
C ARG A 152 12.73 5.88 5.55
N LEU A 153 12.53 7.21 5.53
CA LEU A 153 13.26 8.11 6.44
C LEU A 153 12.98 7.80 7.91
N ALA A 154 11.76 7.35 8.25
CA ALA A 154 11.44 6.93 9.61
C ALA A 154 12.21 5.67 10.03
N VAL A 155 12.34 4.67 9.13
CA VAL A 155 13.17 3.47 9.37
C VAL A 155 14.63 3.84 9.62
N ASP A 156 15.16 4.78 8.83
CA ASP A 156 16.57 5.19 8.92
C ASP A 156 16.82 6.16 10.09
N GLY A 157 15.78 6.57 10.83
CA GLY A 157 15.87 7.56 11.92
C GLY A 157 16.14 8.99 11.44
N GLU A 158 15.93 9.25 10.15
CA GLU A 158 16.22 10.54 9.50
C GLU A 158 14.97 11.42 9.32
N LEU A 159 13.76 10.89 9.63
CA LEU A 159 12.52 11.65 9.52
C LEU A 159 12.48 12.76 10.57
N LYS A 160 12.52 14.02 10.11
CA LYS A 160 12.48 15.20 10.99
C LYS A 160 11.08 15.71 11.20
N ASP A 161 10.28 15.75 10.15
CA ASP A 161 8.88 16.17 10.14
C ASP A 161 8.14 15.55 8.95
N ILE A 162 6.83 15.73 8.91
CA ILE A 162 5.94 15.24 7.84
C ILE A 162 5.25 16.40 7.09
N SER A 163 5.81 17.60 7.14
CA SER A 163 5.22 18.77 6.48
C SER A 163 5.03 18.58 4.97
N ASN A 164 5.88 17.78 4.34
CA ASN A 164 5.77 17.42 2.93
C ASN A 164 4.51 16.60 2.60
N ALA A 165 3.92 15.89 3.58
CA ALA A 165 2.69 15.14 3.37
C ALA A 165 1.49 16.09 3.19
N TYR A 166 1.45 17.19 3.94
CA TYR A 166 0.39 18.20 3.81
C TYR A 166 0.41 18.92 2.45
N ASN A 167 1.59 19.11 1.87
CA ASN A 167 1.75 19.74 0.56
C ASN A 167 1.46 18.81 -0.62
N ALA A 168 1.36 17.51 -0.40
CA ALA A 168 1.04 16.54 -1.43
C ALA A 168 -0.48 16.47 -1.74
N GLU A 169 -1.31 17.05 -0.87
CA GLU A 169 -2.77 17.10 -1.03
C GLU A 169 -3.22 18.26 -1.95
N ASP A 170 -2.41 19.31 -2.10
CA ASP A 170 -2.67 20.49 -2.94
C ASP A 170 -2.31 20.24 -4.42
#